data_8d120b367c5541ec15d5c51117b6de51
#
_entry.id   8d120b367c5541ec15d5c51117b6de51
#
_cell.length_a   1.000
_cell.length_b   1.000
_cell.length_c   1.000
_cell.angle_alpha   90.00
_cell.angle_beta   90.00
_cell.angle_gamma   90.00
#
_symmetry.space_group_name_H-M   'P 1'
#
loop_
_entity.id
_entity.type
_entity.pdbx_description
1 polymer ?
#
loop_
_entity_poly.entity_id
_entity_poly.type
_entity_poly.pdbx_seq_one_letter_code
_entity_poly.pdbx_strand_id
1 'polypeptide(L)'
;MTKHEMSKAEATPNVPMTDAGKDVSSFGFGLRRRSCAKAGHSFVIKHSYFVIHSAFHSLANRAAALLMKLLFGSVARLYVLRRGNSDRAGGFLLASNHISHFDPFIISSVVRRKIDWMAMAEFFPLPLLGFLLRAVDAFPAERDRADRKTIRTAIERLKHGRIVGLFPEGGIRNGARSVLEGAALRPGASTLAHIAGIPIFPCVIVGSDRLYSKKRWLPLRRTPIWIAFGDPIPSFPSLEKFAARKRIELELAAVFKRLYAELREKFSLTEDDLPHSPQERMTCSHPALAASSGLVSQNTGEERRDYNKLRRFSATAVDSLMCASINLLQSRHRLNTRSRGEMESYVTACEKLSAEDYYAVPNGAEIAPVISDRPGTTITWQSPINTNFPANNVARADLFPCPQGWSAPTVLMLHALMSASHIGYRRYAARFNELGWNACFVHLPYHYSRVPRGHWNGELAISADLIRNAEGLRQGVIELRQLMGILRKRGCNEFGVLGTSYGGWIGALLAIVERDFRFVALMAPIVNVEHAIWKSPATRFMRRELHRANIEPFLIASHYHLSSPMHNQPLCDADRVLFVAGEFDLIARPEDVEKIHENWRGSELLRVPQGHFGYRMLRETLARLKERGL
;
A
#
# COMPACT_ATOMS: atom_id res chain seq x y z
N MET A 1 -35.59 -38.79 -39.63
CA MET A 1 -35.97 -39.67 -38.53
C MET A 1 -34.72 -39.83 -37.71
N THR A 2 -34.59 -39.46 -36.46
CA THR A 2 -35.51 -39.09 -35.41
C THR A 2 -34.78 -38.15 -34.40
N LYS A 3 -35.54 -37.24 -33.84
CA LYS A 3 -35.28 -36.35 -32.74
C LYS A 3 -34.95 -37.09 -31.44
N HIS A 4 -34.32 -36.31 -30.55
CA HIS A 4 -34.23 -36.40 -29.09
C HIS A 4 -32.99 -37.09 -28.49
N GLU A 5 -32.12 -36.22 -27.94
CA GLU A 5 -32.01 -36.12 -26.46
C GLU A 5 -31.31 -34.82 -26.10
N MET A 6 -32.08 -33.88 -25.55
CA MET A 6 -31.58 -32.72 -24.85
C MET A 6 -31.22 -33.17 -23.42
N SER A 7 -29.93 -33.26 -23.13
CA SER A 7 -29.45 -33.37 -21.76
C SER A 7 -29.60 -32.02 -21.09
N LYS A 8 -30.42 -31.96 -20.04
CA LYS A 8 -30.55 -30.84 -19.13
C LYS A 8 -29.23 -30.61 -18.41
N ALA A 9 -28.53 -29.53 -18.73
CA ALA A 9 -27.52 -28.97 -17.84
C ALA A 9 -28.25 -28.30 -16.66
N GLU A 10 -28.25 -28.95 -15.50
CA GLU A 10 -28.71 -28.34 -14.27
C GLU A 10 -27.82 -27.14 -13.91
N ALA A 11 -28.46 -25.99 -13.79
CA ALA A 11 -27.82 -24.76 -13.35
C ALA A 11 -27.34 -24.92 -11.88
N THR A 12 -26.08 -24.68 -11.64
CA THR A 12 -25.56 -24.51 -10.29
C THR A 12 -26.41 -23.50 -9.53
N PRO A 13 -26.87 -23.78 -8.32
CA PRO A 13 -27.72 -22.85 -7.58
C PRO A 13 -26.92 -21.58 -7.22
N ASN A 14 -27.32 -20.46 -7.78
CA ASN A 14 -26.99 -19.15 -7.23
C ASN A 14 -27.68 -19.08 -5.87
N VAL A 15 -26.92 -19.22 -4.79
CA VAL A 15 -27.44 -19.00 -3.43
C VAL A 15 -27.71 -17.50 -3.30
N PRO A 16 -28.98 -17.05 -3.24
CA PRO A 16 -29.28 -15.64 -3.09
C PRO A 16 -28.82 -15.20 -1.70
N MET A 17 -28.04 -14.13 -1.63
CA MET A 17 -27.82 -13.42 -0.38
C MET A 17 -29.16 -12.74 0.02
N THR A 18 -29.96 -13.44 0.82
CA THR A 18 -31.16 -12.84 1.39
C THR A 18 -30.77 -11.93 2.52
N ASP A 19 -30.99 -10.64 2.31
CA ASP A 19 -30.98 -9.64 3.35
C ASP A 19 -32.31 -9.73 4.12
N ALA A 20 -32.27 -10.13 5.39
CA ALA A 20 -33.40 -10.06 6.28
C ALA A 20 -33.59 -8.60 6.74
N GLY A 21 -34.07 -7.75 5.83
CA GLY A 21 -34.59 -6.44 6.15
C GLY A 21 -35.90 -6.61 6.90
N LYS A 22 -35.95 -6.27 8.17
CA LYS A 22 -37.20 -6.13 8.92
C LYS A 22 -37.98 -4.94 8.38
N ASP A 23 -39.09 -5.21 7.70
CA ASP A 23 -40.17 -4.27 7.48
C ASP A 23 -40.72 -3.80 8.83
N VAL A 24 -40.61 -2.51 9.08
CA VAL A 24 -41.43 -1.82 10.10
C VAL A 24 -42.46 -1.02 9.36
N SER A 25 -43.66 -1.63 9.24
CA SER A 25 -44.86 -1.01 8.73
C SER A 25 -45.31 0.13 9.64
N SER A 26 -45.63 1.23 8.99
CA SER A 26 -46.54 2.32 9.29
C SER A 26 -47.43 2.19 10.54
N PHE A 27 -47.21 3.08 11.49
CA PHE A 27 -48.30 3.63 12.32
C PHE A 27 -48.32 5.15 12.15
N GLY A 28 -49.34 5.63 11.47
CA GLY A 28 -49.66 7.03 11.38
C GLY A 28 -50.29 7.53 12.69
N PHE A 29 -49.72 8.57 13.24
CA PHE A 29 -50.41 9.46 14.18
C PHE A 29 -50.10 10.90 13.81
N GLY A 30 -51.12 11.59 13.34
CA GLY A 30 -51.08 13.02 13.13
C GLY A 30 -51.03 13.77 14.46
N LEU A 31 -50.09 14.70 14.57
CA LEU A 31 -50.14 15.76 15.56
C LEU A 31 -49.61 17.08 15.00
N ARG A 32 -50.43 18.08 15.22
CA ARG A 32 -50.40 19.50 14.88
C ARG A 32 -49.03 20.17 15.10
N ARG A 33 -48.75 21.11 14.19
CA ARG A 33 -47.73 22.16 14.33
C ARG A 33 -47.79 22.83 15.71
N ARG A 34 -46.65 22.82 16.40
CA ARG A 34 -46.25 23.90 17.30
C ARG A 34 -44.80 24.27 16.96
N SER A 35 -44.66 25.53 16.63
CA SER A 35 -43.43 26.22 16.30
C SER A 35 -42.60 26.55 17.53
N CYS A 36 -41.31 26.80 17.29
CA CYS A 36 -40.32 27.47 18.15
C CYS A 36 -39.82 26.71 19.38
N ALA A 37 -38.59 26.24 19.27
CA ALA A 37 -37.49 26.25 20.23
C ALA A 37 -36.53 25.03 20.08
N LYS A 38 -35.88 24.86 18.96
CA LYS A 38 -34.75 23.88 18.82
C LYS A 38 -33.58 24.37 17.98
N ALA A 39 -33.43 25.65 17.72
CA ALA A 39 -32.29 26.18 16.98
C ALA A 39 -31.02 26.40 17.84
N GLY A 40 -31.15 26.50 19.17
CA GLY A 40 -30.02 26.82 20.07
C GLY A 40 -29.11 25.64 20.41
N HIS A 41 -29.66 24.43 20.57
CA HIS A 41 -28.88 23.27 21.04
C HIS A 41 -27.99 22.62 19.96
N SER A 42 -28.41 22.66 18.70
CA SER A 42 -27.60 22.10 17.59
C SER A 42 -26.38 22.96 17.26
N PHE A 43 -26.46 24.28 17.48
CA PHE A 43 -25.36 25.20 17.22
C PHE A 43 -24.29 25.11 18.31
N VAL A 44 -24.66 24.97 19.56
CA VAL A 44 -23.72 24.82 20.70
C VAL A 44 -23.00 23.49 20.64
N ILE A 45 -23.67 22.39 20.29
CA ILE A 45 -23.02 21.06 20.16
C ILE A 45 -22.05 21.04 18.99
N LYS A 46 -22.36 21.64 17.84
CA LYS A 46 -21.42 21.77 16.71
C LYS A 46 -20.23 22.66 17.03
N HIS A 47 -20.43 23.73 17.78
CA HIS A 47 -19.36 24.63 18.19
C HIS A 47 -18.43 23.99 19.22
N SER A 48 -18.98 23.28 20.20
CA SER A 48 -18.21 22.53 21.20
C SER A 48 -17.43 21.38 20.57
N TYR A 49 -18.00 20.66 19.61
CA TYR A 49 -17.29 19.60 18.87
C TYR A 49 -16.13 20.16 18.04
N PHE A 50 -16.31 21.33 17.42
CA PHE A 50 -15.27 22.01 16.65
C PHE A 50 -14.15 22.52 17.54
N VAL A 51 -14.45 23.08 18.69
CA VAL A 51 -13.47 23.59 19.66
C VAL A 51 -12.67 22.44 20.29
N ILE A 52 -13.33 21.35 20.71
CA ILE A 52 -12.66 20.17 21.27
C ILE A 52 -11.77 19.50 20.21
N HIS A 53 -12.23 19.38 18.98
CA HIS A 53 -11.46 18.81 17.89
C HIS A 53 -10.22 19.66 17.55
N SER A 54 -10.35 20.97 17.55
CA SER A 54 -9.27 21.93 17.34
C SER A 54 -8.24 21.90 18.48
N ALA A 55 -8.69 21.82 19.73
CA ALA A 55 -7.83 21.73 20.91
C ALA A 55 -7.05 20.39 20.94
N PHE A 56 -7.71 19.27 20.61
CA PHE A 56 -7.07 17.97 20.51
C PHE A 56 -5.97 17.94 19.44
N HIS A 57 -6.24 18.49 18.25
CA HIS A 57 -5.22 18.60 17.19
C HIS A 57 -4.04 19.48 17.59
N SER A 58 -4.29 20.58 18.30
CA SER A 58 -3.24 21.45 18.82
C SER A 58 -2.36 20.75 19.85
N LEU A 59 -2.97 19.99 20.78
CA LEU A 59 -2.25 19.22 21.79
C LEU A 59 -1.44 18.08 21.19
N ALA A 60 -2.04 17.32 20.27
CA ALA A 60 -1.38 16.24 19.54
C ALA A 60 -0.16 16.73 18.74
N ASN A 61 -0.28 17.89 18.08
CA ASN A 61 0.83 18.51 17.37
C ASN A 61 1.96 18.95 18.32
N ARG A 62 1.63 19.53 19.47
CA ARG A 62 2.65 19.93 20.47
C ARG A 62 3.35 18.71 21.06
N ALA A 63 2.61 17.66 21.37
CA ALA A 63 3.15 16.40 21.87
C ALA A 63 4.06 15.73 20.83
N ALA A 64 3.63 15.66 19.56
CA ALA A 64 4.43 15.14 18.46
C ALA A 64 5.71 15.94 18.24
N ALA A 65 5.64 17.28 18.26
CA ALA A 65 6.81 18.13 18.13
C ALA A 65 7.80 17.96 19.29
N LEU A 66 7.31 17.83 20.52
CA LEU A 66 8.14 17.56 21.69
C LEU A 66 8.81 16.20 21.60
N LEU A 67 8.04 15.16 21.25
CA LEU A 67 8.56 13.81 21.06
C LEU A 67 9.66 13.77 19.99
N MET A 68 9.45 14.46 18.85
CA MET A 68 10.46 14.55 17.79
C MET A 68 11.71 15.29 18.24
N LYS A 69 11.56 16.38 19.00
CA LYS A 69 12.71 17.12 19.57
C LYS A 69 13.51 16.24 20.53
N LEU A 70 12.86 15.50 21.41
CA LEU A 70 13.52 14.59 22.34
C LEU A 70 14.21 13.44 21.59
N LEU A 71 13.52 12.80 20.64
CA LEU A 71 14.04 11.69 19.87
C LEU A 71 15.26 12.12 19.03
N PHE A 72 15.11 13.13 18.19
CA PHE A 72 16.22 13.58 17.35
C PHE A 72 17.30 14.33 18.15
N GLY A 73 16.95 14.98 19.26
CA GLY A 73 17.94 15.57 20.17
C GLY A 73 18.82 14.54 20.88
N SER A 74 18.33 13.30 21.08
CA SER A 74 19.12 12.21 21.70
C SER A 74 20.06 11.53 20.69
N VAL A 75 19.65 11.39 19.43
CA VAL A 75 20.40 10.63 18.40
C VAL A 75 21.13 11.49 17.37
N ALA A 76 20.80 12.78 17.29
CA ALA A 76 21.39 13.70 16.32
C ALA A 76 21.96 14.96 16.97
N ARG A 77 23.05 15.48 16.40
CA ARG A 77 23.58 16.81 16.69
C ARG A 77 23.24 17.71 15.51
N LEU A 78 22.29 18.64 15.73
CA LEU A 78 21.79 19.52 14.67
C LEU A 78 22.60 20.81 14.60
N TYR A 79 23.17 21.08 13.42
CA TYR A 79 23.84 22.32 13.08
C TYR A 79 22.94 23.12 12.14
N VAL A 80 22.52 24.31 12.55
CA VAL A 80 21.50 25.08 11.82
C VAL A 80 22.02 26.46 11.47
N LEU A 81 22.03 26.78 10.17
CA LEU A 81 22.37 28.07 9.65
C LEU A 81 21.11 28.89 9.33
N ARG A 82 21.13 30.18 9.68
CA ARG A 82 20.04 31.14 9.40
C ARG A 82 18.64 30.70 9.82
N ARG A 83 18.55 30.09 10.98
CA ARG A 83 17.26 29.61 11.54
C ARG A 83 16.18 30.69 11.54
N GLY A 84 16.54 31.95 11.79
CA GLY A 84 15.61 33.10 11.80
C GLY A 84 14.78 33.24 10.51
N ASN A 85 15.30 32.79 9.37
CA ASN A 85 14.56 32.80 8.11
C ASN A 85 13.31 31.90 8.15
N SER A 86 13.30 30.83 8.97
CA SER A 86 12.13 29.95 9.13
C SER A 86 11.07 30.47 10.11
N ASP A 87 11.39 31.50 10.90
CA ASP A 87 10.53 32.04 11.97
C ASP A 87 9.69 33.26 11.54
N ARG A 88 9.76 33.67 10.27
CA ARG A 88 9.04 34.84 9.75
C ARG A 88 7.52 34.68 9.83
N ALA A 89 6.80 35.77 10.06
CA ALA A 89 5.34 35.82 10.09
C ALA A 89 4.73 35.61 8.69
N GLY A 90 3.43 35.29 8.65
CA GLY A 90 2.70 35.06 7.41
C GLY A 90 2.80 33.61 6.91
N GLY A 91 2.09 33.31 5.82
CA GLY A 91 2.15 32.02 5.13
C GLY A 91 3.29 31.99 4.13
N PHE A 92 3.98 30.85 4.04
CA PHE A 92 5.00 30.63 3.02
C PHE A 92 5.20 29.15 2.70
N LEU A 93 5.79 28.88 1.54
CA LEU A 93 6.21 27.54 1.17
C LEU A 93 7.62 27.28 1.69
N LEU A 94 7.80 26.21 2.45
CA LEU A 94 9.12 25.70 2.82
C LEU A 94 9.51 24.60 1.83
N ALA A 95 10.49 24.87 0.97
CA ALA A 95 10.98 23.92 -0.01
C ALA A 95 12.32 23.34 0.46
N SER A 96 12.41 22.00 0.60
CA SER A 96 13.66 21.33 0.99
C SER A 96 14.06 20.26 0.00
N ASN A 97 15.37 19.98 -0.14
CA ASN A 97 15.84 18.74 -0.74
C ASN A 97 15.39 17.54 0.09
N HIS A 98 15.38 16.34 -0.48
CA HIS A 98 14.86 15.13 0.18
C HIS A 98 15.84 13.95 0.05
N ILE A 99 16.56 13.66 1.11
CA ILE A 99 17.57 12.60 1.18
C ILE A 99 17.18 11.44 2.11
N SER A 100 16.18 11.66 2.99
CA SER A 100 15.79 10.69 4.00
C SER A 100 14.32 10.80 4.38
N HIS A 101 13.67 9.69 4.75
CA HIS A 101 12.33 9.70 5.36
C HIS A 101 12.28 10.47 6.69
N PHE A 102 13.43 10.77 7.30
CA PHE A 102 13.52 11.52 8.55
C PHE A 102 13.48 13.04 8.35
N ASP A 103 13.69 13.55 7.12
CA ASP A 103 13.80 14.98 6.82
C ASP A 103 12.62 15.81 7.34
N PRO A 104 11.34 15.45 7.08
CA PRO A 104 10.22 16.28 7.54
C PRO A 104 10.17 16.37 9.08
N PHE A 105 10.53 15.31 9.78
CA PHE A 105 10.55 15.29 11.24
C PHE A 105 11.69 16.11 11.82
N ILE A 106 12.89 16.02 11.23
CA ILE A 106 14.08 16.76 11.67
C ILE A 106 13.88 18.25 11.42
N ILE A 107 13.41 18.64 10.23
CA ILE A 107 13.13 20.04 9.90
C ILE A 107 12.04 20.60 10.82
N SER A 108 10.96 19.84 11.09
CA SER A 108 9.91 20.24 12.03
C SER A 108 10.40 20.37 13.48
N SER A 109 11.46 19.65 13.87
CA SER A 109 12.05 19.79 15.21
C SER A 109 12.84 21.10 15.38
N VAL A 110 13.30 21.69 14.28
CA VAL A 110 14.12 22.91 14.24
C VAL A 110 13.27 24.16 14.06
N VAL A 111 12.26 24.12 13.21
CA VAL A 111 11.37 25.26 12.93
C VAL A 111 10.41 25.44 14.10
N ARG A 112 10.26 26.67 14.60
CA ARG A 112 9.39 26.95 15.75
C ARG A 112 7.92 26.88 15.41
N ARG A 113 7.57 27.33 14.21
CA ARG A 113 6.22 27.32 13.71
C ARG A 113 5.88 25.94 13.14
N LYS A 114 4.64 25.55 13.23
CA LYS A 114 4.15 24.30 12.67
C LYS A 114 4.24 24.29 11.15
N ILE A 115 4.74 23.19 10.58
CA ILE A 115 4.80 22.96 9.15
C ILE A 115 3.74 21.92 8.79
N ASP A 116 2.89 22.25 7.82
CA ASP A 116 1.93 21.31 7.23
C ASP A 116 2.58 20.62 6.03
N TRP A 117 3.06 19.42 6.24
CA TRP A 117 3.74 18.68 5.17
C TRP A 117 2.79 18.10 4.14
N MET A 118 3.14 18.29 2.87
CA MET A 118 2.54 17.53 1.79
C MET A 118 3.10 16.10 1.82
N ALA A 119 2.27 15.13 2.20
CA ALA A 119 2.66 13.73 2.28
C ALA A 119 1.97 12.91 1.19
N MET A 120 2.55 11.75 0.84
CA MET A 120 1.99 10.88 -0.18
C MET A 120 0.58 10.43 0.19
N ALA A 121 -0.36 10.56 -0.76
CA ALA A 121 -1.77 10.20 -0.55
C ALA A 121 -1.95 8.74 -0.11
N GLU A 122 -1.05 7.86 -0.53
CA GLU A 122 -1.07 6.43 -0.21
C GLU A 122 -0.88 6.11 1.28
N PHE A 123 -0.29 7.02 2.06
CA PHE A 123 -0.09 6.81 3.49
C PHE A 123 -1.33 7.10 4.34
N PHE A 124 -2.28 7.89 3.81
CA PHE A 124 -3.47 8.30 4.55
C PHE A 124 -4.53 7.20 4.75
N PRO A 125 -4.67 6.20 3.87
CA PRO A 125 -5.52 5.04 4.12
C PRO A 125 -4.98 4.08 5.19
N LEU A 126 -3.68 4.14 5.54
CA LEU A 126 -3.10 3.27 6.57
C LEU A 126 -3.61 3.71 7.95
N PRO A 127 -4.21 2.80 8.76
CA PRO A 127 -4.96 3.18 9.95
C PRO A 127 -4.16 4.01 10.95
N LEU A 128 -3.03 3.49 11.39
CA LEU A 128 -2.18 4.16 12.37
C LEU A 128 -1.41 5.33 11.75
N LEU A 129 -0.76 5.09 10.60
CA LEU A 129 0.05 6.12 9.95
C LEU A 129 -0.83 7.27 9.42
N GLY A 130 -1.98 6.95 8.82
CA GLY A 130 -2.94 7.95 8.38
C GLY A 130 -3.54 8.75 9.53
N PHE A 131 -3.78 8.12 10.69
CA PHE A 131 -4.19 8.83 11.90
C PHE A 131 -3.08 9.79 12.37
N LEU A 132 -1.83 9.33 12.47
CA LEU A 132 -0.70 10.16 12.88
C LEU A 132 -0.46 11.32 11.90
N LEU A 133 -0.51 11.07 10.60
CA LEU A 133 -0.37 12.12 9.59
C LEU A 133 -1.46 13.19 9.71
N ARG A 134 -2.72 12.77 9.93
CA ARG A 134 -3.82 13.73 10.17
C ARG A 134 -3.66 14.46 11.50
N ALA A 135 -3.20 13.77 12.55
CA ALA A 135 -2.97 14.39 13.86
C ALA A 135 -1.91 15.48 13.81
N VAL A 136 -0.92 15.38 12.92
CA VAL A 136 0.08 16.44 12.68
C VAL A 136 -0.29 17.38 11.53
N ASP A 137 -1.55 17.34 11.04
CA ASP A 137 -2.07 18.14 9.94
C ASP A 137 -1.32 17.99 8.60
N ALA A 138 -0.59 16.90 8.40
CA ALA A 138 -0.12 16.55 7.06
C ALA A 138 -1.33 16.33 6.14
N PHE A 139 -1.19 16.63 4.86
CA PHE A 139 -2.27 16.48 3.90
C PHE A 139 -1.82 15.73 2.64
N PRO A 140 -2.75 14.97 2.00
CA PRO A 140 -2.38 14.08 0.91
C PRO A 140 -2.03 14.85 -0.36
N ALA A 141 -1.00 14.37 -1.07
CA ALA A 141 -0.61 14.83 -2.40
C ALA A 141 -0.38 13.63 -3.31
N GLU A 142 -1.01 13.63 -4.49
CA GLU A 142 -0.76 12.66 -5.54
C GLU A 142 0.47 13.05 -6.34
N ARG A 143 1.39 12.11 -6.60
CA ARG A 143 2.68 12.40 -7.26
C ARG A 143 2.56 12.65 -8.75
N ASP A 144 1.64 11.95 -9.41
CA ASP A 144 1.61 11.85 -10.87
C ASP A 144 0.47 12.68 -11.51
N ARG A 145 -0.35 13.33 -10.68
CA ARG A 145 -1.43 14.22 -11.14
C ARG A 145 -1.44 15.50 -10.34
N ALA A 146 -1.61 16.62 -11.02
CA ALA A 146 -1.94 17.89 -10.37
C ALA A 146 -3.36 17.76 -9.78
N ASP A 147 -3.46 17.24 -8.54
CA ASP A 147 -4.73 17.14 -7.84
C ASP A 147 -5.18 18.54 -7.42
N ARG A 148 -6.28 19.00 -8.03
CA ARG A 148 -6.90 20.30 -7.74
C ARG A 148 -7.24 20.46 -6.26
N LYS A 149 -7.59 19.34 -5.58
CA LYS A 149 -7.91 19.34 -4.14
C LYS A 149 -6.68 19.63 -3.30
N THR A 150 -5.57 18.99 -3.58
CA THR A 150 -4.28 19.22 -2.91
C THR A 150 -3.82 20.67 -3.08
N ILE A 151 -3.86 21.19 -4.32
CA ILE A 151 -3.49 22.58 -4.62
C ILE A 151 -4.39 23.57 -3.85
N ARG A 152 -5.71 23.35 -3.86
CA ARG A 152 -6.67 24.18 -3.13
C ARG A 152 -6.40 24.17 -1.62
N THR A 153 -6.21 22.98 -1.04
CA THR A 153 -5.88 22.84 0.40
C THR A 153 -4.59 23.56 0.77
N ALA A 154 -3.55 23.45 -0.06
CA ALA A 154 -2.28 24.16 0.16
C ALA A 154 -2.47 25.69 0.13
N ILE A 155 -3.20 26.21 -0.88
CA ILE A 155 -3.48 27.65 -1.00
C ILE A 155 -4.29 28.15 0.19
N GLU A 156 -5.33 27.43 0.61
CA GLU A 156 -6.13 27.79 1.78
C GLU A 156 -5.27 27.89 3.05
N ARG A 157 -4.39 26.91 3.28
CA ARG A 157 -3.48 26.93 4.43
C ARG A 157 -2.50 28.09 4.39
N LEU A 158 -1.90 28.36 3.23
CA LEU A 158 -0.98 29.48 3.02
C LEU A 158 -1.66 30.83 3.26
N LYS A 159 -2.88 31.04 2.78
CA LYS A 159 -3.68 32.25 3.01
C LYS A 159 -4.04 32.46 4.49
N HIS A 160 -4.16 31.38 5.26
CA HIS A 160 -4.35 31.45 6.71
C HIS A 160 -3.02 31.62 7.48
N GLY A 161 -1.96 32.03 6.81
CA GLY A 161 -0.67 32.31 7.44
C GLY A 161 0.11 31.05 7.86
N ARG A 162 -0.25 29.84 7.39
CA ARG A 162 0.43 28.59 7.75
C ARG A 162 1.65 28.35 6.86
N ILE A 163 2.60 27.55 7.37
CA ILE A 163 3.75 27.07 6.58
C ILE A 163 3.34 25.76 5.90
N VAL A 164 3.49 25.69 4.59
CA VAL A 164 3.32 24.43 3.84
C VAL A 164 4.70 23.93 3.44
N GLY A 165 5.03 22.71 3.90
CA GLY A 165 6.29 22.03 3.59
C GLY A 165 6.15 21.10 2.39
N LEU A 166 7.13 21.15 1.48
CA LEU A 166 7.19 20.25 0.33
C LEU A 166 8.64 19.95 -0.10
N PHE A 167 8.80 18.85 -0.83
CA PHE A 167 10.06 18.42 -1.40
C PHE A 167 9.98 18.51 -2.94
N PRO A 168 10.58 19.56 -3.57
CA PRO A 168 10.42 19.81 -5.00
C PRO A 168 11.13 18.77 -5.90
N GLU A 169 11.93 17.88 -5.33
CA GLU A 169 12.50 16.72 -6.03
C GLU A 169 11.47 15.60 -6.28
N GLY A 170 10.35 15.62 -5.57
CA GLY A 170 9.26 14.63 -5.68
C GLY A 170 9.60 13.25 -5.14
N GLY A 171 10.62 13.10 -4.31
CA GLY A 171 11.04 11.87 -3.65
C GLY A 171 12.48 11.96 -3.18
N ILE A 172 12.94 10.93 -2.44
CA ILE A 172 14.31 10.83 -1.96
C ILE A 172 15.26 10.72 -3.15
N ARG A 173 16.27 11.62 -3.21
CA ARG A 173 17.26 11.74 -4.28
C ARG A 173 18.67 11.88 -3.72
N ASN A 174 19.65 11.34 -4.46
CA ASN A 174 21.07 11.45 -4.14
C ASN A 174 21.90 11.44 -5.43
N GLY A 175 23.15 11.90 -5.36
CA GLY A 175 24.05 12.01 -6.51
C GLY A 175 23.45 12.80 -7.66
N ALA A 176 23.75 12.45 -8.89
CA ALA A 176 23.29 13.16 -10.10
C ALA A 176 21.76 13.35 -10.23
N ARG A 177 20.97 12.64 -9.43
CA ARG A 177 19.52 12.78 -9.40
C ARG A 177 19.01 13.79 -8.37
N SER A 178 19.88 14.36 -7.56
CA SER A 178 19.52 15.39 -6.58
C SER A 178 19.69 16.79 -7.16
N VAL A 179 18.81 17.71 -6.75
CA VAL A 179 18.92 19.14 -7.05
C VAL A 179 20.22 19.73 -6.52
N LEU A 180 20.78 19.18 -5.46
CA LEU A 180 22.06 19.59 -4.89
C LEU A 180 23.21 19.41 -5.89
N GLU A 181 23.14 18.40 -6.75
CA GLU A 181 24.09 18.11 -7.82
C GLU A 181 23.61 18.60 -9.21
N GLY A 182 22.51 19.33 -9.26
CA GLY A 182 22.04 19.99 -10.48
C GLY A 182 20.88 19.33 -11.22
N ALA A 183 20.24 18.32 -10.65
CA ALA A 183 19.03 17.78 -11.24
C ALA A 183 17.89 18.80 -11.27
N ALA A 184 17.00 18.67 -12.27
CA ALA A 184 15.87 19.57 -12.44
C ALA A 184 14.82 19.40 -11.32
N LEU A 185 14.25 20.52 -10.89
CA LEU A 185 13.12 20.55 -9.96
C LEU A 185 11.81 20.19 -10.66
N ARG A 186 10.87 19.61 -9.93
CA ARG A 186 9.50 19.43 -10.39
C ARG A 186 8.72 20.76 -10.29
N PRO A 187 7.87 21.09 -11.26
CA PRO A 187 7.22 22.42 -11.35
C PRO A 187 6.11 22.66 -10.31
N GLY A 188 5.86 21.72 -9.39
CA GLY A 188 4.80 21.85 -8.39
C GLY A 188 5.02 23.00 -7.40
N ALA A 189 6.24 23.19 -6.91
CA ALA A 189 6.59 24.24 -5.95
C ALA A 189 6.44 25.65 -6.57
N SER A 190 7.02 25.85 -7.75
CA SER A 190 6.95 27.12 -8.49
C SER A 190 5.52 27.48 -8.89
N THR A 191 4.75 26.49 -9.33
CA THR A 191 3.33 26.66 -9.67
C THR A 191 2.51 27.10 -8.45
N LEU A 192 2.69 26.44 -7.31
CA LEU A 192 1.95 26.74 -6.09
C LEU A 192 2.30 28.12 -5.53
N ALA A 193 3.58 28.50 -5.53
CA ALA A 193 4.05 29.81 -5.10
C ALA A 193 3.44 30.94 -5.94
N HIS A 194 3.48 30.79 -7.26
CA HIS A 194 2.95 31.80 -8.17
C HIS A 194 1.42 31.95 -8.04
N ILE A 195 0.67 30.83 -8.03
CA ILE A 195 -0.81 30.88 -7.91
C ILE A 195 -1.25 31.43 -6.55
N ALA A 196 -0.53 31.09 -5.47
CA ALA A 196 -0.84 31.59 -4.14
C ALA A 196 -0.36 33.02 -3.88
N GLY A 197 0.53 33.57 -4.71
CA GLY A 197 1.16 34.88 -4.50
C GLY A 197 2.10 34.89 -3.28
N ILE A 198 2.71 33.74 -2.93
CA ILE A 198 3.40 33.52 -1.65
C ILE A 198 4.87 33.18 -1.89
N PRO A 199 5.84 33.69 -1.05
CA PRO A 199 7.25 33.38 -1.22
C PRO A 199 7.58 31.92 -0.89
N ILE A 200 8.70 31.44 -1.49
CA ILE A 200 9.32 30.16 -1.16
C ILE A 200 10.55 30.40 -0.27
N PHE A 201 10.64 29.67 0.82
CA PHE A 201 11.82 29.63 1.68
C PHE A 201 12.59 28.33 1.40
N PRO A 202 13.79 28.43 0.81
CA PRO A 202 14.64 27.27 0.57
C PRO A 202 15.23 26.73 1.87
N CYS A 203 15.32 25.41 1.97
CA CYS A 203 15.97 24.70 3.07
C CYS A 203 16.83 23.58 2.50
N VAL A 204 18.07 23.46 2.94
CA VAL A 204 18.95 22.33 2.61
C VAL A 204 19.22 21.53 3.87
N ILE A 205 19.06 20.20 3.78
CA ILE A 205 19.40 19.24 4.82
C ILE A 205 20.43 18.24 4.30
N VAL A 206 21.47 17.97 5.12
CA VAL A 206 22.54 17.01 4.82
C VAL A 206 22.78 16.12 6.04
N GLY A 207 23.08 14.84 5.85
CA GLY A 207 23.46 13.89 6.89
C GLY A 207 22.30 13.15 7.56
N SER A 208 21.04 13.46 7.24
CA SER A 208 19.87 12.74 7.78
C SER A 208 19.75 11.30 7.23
N ASP A 209 20.28 11.02 6.03
CA ASP A 209 20.39 9.69 5.43
C ASP A 209 21.27 8.74 6.26
N ARG A 210 22.19 9.27 7.04
CA ARG A 210 23.05 8.48 7.95
C ARG A 210 22.26 7.78 9.05
N LEU A 211 21.07 8.26 9.37
CA LEU A 211 20.15 7.63 10.33
C LEU A 211 19.55 6.30 9.81
N TYR A 212 19.72 5.94 8.55
CA TYR A 212 19.40 4.58 8.09
C TYR A 212 20.31 3.52 8.68
N SER A 213 21.51 3.91 9.14
CA SER A 213 22.41 2.99 9.84
C SER A 213 21.95 2.79 11.30
N LYS A 214 21.72 1.54 11.70
CA LYS A 214 21.29 1.18 13.06
C LYS A 214 22.26 1.64 14.15
N LYS A 215 23.56 1.65 13.85
CA LYS A 215 24.63 2.09 14.77
C LYS A 215 24.49 3.59 15.13
N ARG A 216 23.79 4.38 14.32
CA ARG A 216 23.59 5.82 14.55
C ARG A 216 22.44 6.14 15.52
N TRP A 217 21.64 5.15 15.90
CA TRP A 217 20.56 5.30 16.90
C TRP A 217 21.01 5.06 18.33
N LEU A 218 22.28 4.78 18.55
CA LEU A 218 22.84 4.66 19.90
C LEU A 218 22.90 6.06 20.56
N PRO A 219 22.34 6.25 21.77
CA PRO A 219 22.16 7.58 22.38
C PRO A 219 23.46 8.33 22.68
N LEU A 220 24.59 7.65 22.74
CA LEU A 220 25.92 8.26 23.00
C LEU A 220 26.64 8.70 21.71
N ARG A 221 26.16 8.34 20.54
CA ARG A 221 26.78 8.66 19.24
C ARG A 221 25.88 9.56 18.41
N ARG A 222 25.74 10.83 18.82
CA ARG A 222 24.91 11.80 18.10
C ARG A 222 25.41 12.02 16.69
N THR A 223 24.59 11.64 15.71
CA THR A 223 24.87 11.82 14.28
C THR A 223 24.79 13.31 13.93
N PRO A 224 25.85 13.93 13.37
CA PRO A 224 25.78 15.30 12.93
C PRO A 224 24.87 15.42 11.70
N ILE A 225 23.95 16.40 11.74
CA ILE A 225 23.02 16.75 10.66
C ILE A 225 23.08 18.27 10.49
N TRP A 226 23.23 18.71 9.26
CA TRP A 226 23.40 20.10 8.92
C TRP A 226 22.17 20.60 8.17
N ILE A 227 21.67 21.77 8.56
CA ILE A 227 20.50 22.40 7.98
C ILE A 227 20.82 23.87 7.70
N ALA A 228 20.52 24.35 6.49
CA ALA A 228 20.65 25.74 6.13
C ALA A 228 19.35 26.28 5.54
N PHE A 229 18.89 27.43 6.05
CA PHE A 229 17.74 28.14 5.49
C PHE A 229 18.24 29.30 4.61
N GLY A 230 17.67 29.42 3.41
CA GLY A 230 17.96 30.51 2.48
C GLY A 230 17.03 31.68 2.67
N ASP A 231 17.30 32.76 1.91
CA ASP A 231 16.42 33.92 1.83
C ASP A 231 15.17 33.62 1.01
N PRO A 232 14.06 34.32 1.26
CA PRO A 232 12.80 34.08 0.55
C PRO A 232 12.92 34.45 -0.93
N ILE A 233 12.43 33.56 -1.78
CA ILE A 233 12.27 33.78 -3.22
C ILE A 233 10.84 34.27 -3.45
N PRO A 234 10.64 35.46 -4.08
CA PRO A 234 9.31 36.00 -4.32
C PRO A 234 8.52 35.19 -5.34
N SER A 235 7.20 35.34 -5.35
CA SER A 235 6.29 34.65 -6.30
C SER A 235 6.23 35.29 -7.69
N PHE A 236 6.86 36.45 -7.90
CA PHE A 236 6.87 37.22 -9.14
C PHE A 236 5.46 37.43 -9.74
N PRO A 237 4.55 38.10 -9.02
CA PRO A 237 3.16 38.25 -9.45
C PRO A 237 3.00 39.12 -10.71
N SER A 238 3.97 39.97 -11.03
CA SER A 238 3.98 40.81 -12.23
C SER A 238 4.42 40.11 -13.50
N LEU A 239 4.98 38.90 -13.40
CA LEU A 239 5.41 38.11 -14.55
C LEU A 239 4.29 37.22 -15.05
N GLU A 240 4.30 36.94 -16.36
CA GLU A 240 3.45 35.95 -16.95
C GLU A 240 3.71 34.57 -16.30
N LYS A 241 2.67 33.76 -16.16
CA LYS A 241 2.68 32.48 -15.41
C LYS A 241 3.85 31.56 -15.75
N PHE A 242 4.16 31.40 -17.02
CA PHE A 242 5.25 30.52 -17.44
C PHE A 242 6.61 31.10 -17.08
N ALA A 243 6.80 32.41 -17.34
CA ALA A 243 8.03 33.13 -17.01
C ALA A 243 8.29 33.18 -15.50
N ALA A 244 7.26 33.45 -14.69
CA ALA A 244 7.36 33.47 -13.23
C ALA A 244 7.78 32.08 -12.69
N ARG A 245 7.16 31.02 -13.16
CA ARG A 245 7.51 29.65 -12.76
C ARG A 245 8.94 29.30 -13.12
N LYS A 246 9.35 29.57 -14.35
CA LYS A 246 10.72 29.34 -14.81
C LYS A 246 11.74 30.09 -13.96
N ARG A 247 11.43 31.34 -13.63
CA ARG A 247 12.27 32.19 -12.77
C ARG A 247 12.41 31.61 -11.37
N ILE A 248 11.28 31.21 -10.74
CA ILE A 248 11.30 30.62 -9.40
C ILE A 248 12.11 29.31 -9.40
N GLU A 249 11.95 28.45 -10.41
CA GLU A 249 12.69 27.18 -10.50
C GLU A 249 14.20 27.41 -10.62
N LEU A 250 14.62 28.35 -11.44
CA LEU A 250 16.05 28.69 -11.60
C LEU A 250 16.64 29.27 -10.32
N GLU A 251 15.95 30.22 -9.67
CA GLU A 251 16.40 30.78 -8.42
C GLU A 251 16.44 29.75 -7.29
N LEU A 252 15.42 28.90 -7.17
CA LEU A 252 15.37 27.86 -6.15
C LEU A 252 16.51 26.85 -6.33
N ALA A 253 16.78 26.42 -7.55
CA ALA A 253 17.89 25.51 -7.85
C ALA A 253 19.26 26.17 -7.54
N ALA A 254 19.44 27.44 -7.90
CA ALA A 254 20.66 28.17 -7.61
C ALA A 254 20.89 28.34 -6.09
N VAL A 255 19.82 28.63 -5.33
CA VAL A 255 19.89 28.75 -3.88
C VAL A 255 20.20 27.41 -3.22
N PHE A 256 19.60 26.29 -3.67
CA PHE A 256 19.94 24.98 -3.14
C PHE A 256 21.43 24.64 -3.31
N LYS A 257 21.98 24.88 -4.50
CA LYS A 257 23.41 24.65 -4.76
C LYS A 257 24.29 25.52 -3.87
N ARG A 258 23.95 26.80 -3.73
CA ARG A 258 24.70 27.76 -2.88
C ARG A 258 24.68 27.35 -1.42
N LEU A 259 23.50 27.00 -0.87
CA LEU A 259 23.37 26.56 0.51
C LEU A 259 24.12 25.23 0.76
N TYR A 260 24.11 24.33 -0.21
CA TYR A 260 24.85 23.07 -0.12
C TYR A 260 26.35 23.31 -0.13
N ALA A 261 26.86 24.16 -1.02
CA ALA A 261 28.28 24.55 -1.06
C ALA A 261 28.72 25.19 0.26
N GLU A 262 27.92 26.13 0.79
CA GLU A 262 28.17 26.78 2.08
C GLU A 262 28.24 25.78 3.25
N LEU A 263 27.34 24.79 3.30
CA LEU A 263 27.40 23.74 4.31
C LEU A 263 28.67 22.90 4.18
N ARG A 264 29.04 22.54 2.96
CA ARG A 264 30.28 21.75 2.69
C ARG A 264 31.52 22.51 3.15
N GLU A 265 31.63 23.76 2.80
CA GLU A 265 32.77 24.60 3.15
C GLU A 265 32.83 24.86 4.67
N LYS A 266 31.74 25.39 5.25
CA LYS A 266 31.70 25.85 6.65
C LYS A 266 31.93 24.69 7.66
N PHE A 267 31.49 23.50 7.35
CA PHE A 267 31.61 22.34 8.23
C PHE A 267 32.63 21.33 7.73
N SER A 268 33.38 21.63 6.68
CA SER A 268 34.40 20.75 6.07
C SER A 268 33.87 19.34 5.85
N LEU A 269 32.68 19.24 5.20
CA LEU A 269 32.01 17.95 5.01
C LEU A 269 32.83 17.02 4.13
N THR A 270 33.03 15.81 4.61
CA THR A 270 33.72 14.73 3.90
C THR A 270 32.75 13.96 2.98
N GLU A 271 33.26 13.13 2.09
CA GLU A 271 32.44 12.29 1.22
C GLU A 271 31.44 11.40 2.01
N ASP A 272 31.82 10.90 3.22
CA ASP A 272 30.89 10.16 4.10
C ASP A 272 29.75 11.01 4.63
N ASP A 273 29.90 12.33 4.69
CA ASP A 273 28.87 13.25 5.16
C ASP A 273 27.87 13.62 4.06
N LEU A 274 28.22 13.43 2.78
CA LEU A 274 27.35 13.74 1.65
C LEU A 274 26.18 12.77 1.52
N PRO A 275 25.11 13.17 0.82
CA PRO A 275 23.92 12.33 0.65
C PRO A 275 24.19 11.03 -0.11
N HIS A 276 23.88 9.89 0.51
CA HIS A 276 23.93 8.57 -0.10
C HIS A 276 22.53 7.94 -0.16
N SER A 277 22.38 6.92 -1.00
CA SER A 277 21.11 6.19 -1.04
C SER A 277 20.84 5.45 0.28
N PRO A 278 19.56 5.22 0.63
CA PRO A 278 19.22 4.39 1.79
C PRO A 278 19.89 3.02 1.75
N GLN A 279 20.08 2.44 0.57
CA GLN A 279 20.73 1.13 0.39
C GLN A 279 22.21 1.21 0.72
N GLU A 280 22.94 2.18 0.20
CA GLU A 280 24.36 2.40 0.51
C GLU A 280 24.58 2.61 2.00
N ARG A 281 23.77 3.44 2.66
CA ARG A 281 23.87 3.67 4.13
C ARG A 281 23.56 2.43 4.96
N MET A 282 22.67 1.58 4.51
CA MET A 282 22.39 0.30 5.17
C MET A 282 23.49 -0.74 4.94
N THR A 283 24.16 -0.73 3.77
CA THR A 283 25.24 -1.66 3.42
C THR A 283 26.60 -1.24 3.95
N CYS A 284 26.94 0.04 3.92
CA CYS A 284 28.20 0.57 4.51
C CYS A 284 28.31 0.35 6.03
N SER A 285 27.22 -0.04 6.70
CA SER A 285 27.24 -0.47 8.10
C SER A 285 27.84 -1.87 8.29
N HIS A 286 28.13 -2.60 7.21
CA HIS A 286 28.72 -3.94 7.21
C HIS A 286 29.82 -4.05 6.15
N PRO A 287 31.12 -3.98 6.55
CA PRO A 287 32.25 -4.18 5.65
C PRO A 287 32.21 -5.53 4.90
N ALA A 288 31.51 -6.52 5.45
CA ALA A 288 31.37 -7.87 4.88
C ALA A 288 30.47 -7.96 3.63
N LEU A 289 29.68 -6.92 3.28
CA LEU A 289 28.85 -6.91 2.06
C LEU A 289 29.47 -6.10 0.90
N ALA A 290 30.48 -5.29 1.17
CA ALA A 290 31.28 -4.65 0.15
C ALA A 290 32.28 -5.64 -0.49
N ALA A 291 32.57 -6.75 0.18
CA ALA A 291 33.51 -7.78 -0.27
C ALA A 291 32.89 -8.92 -1.10
N SER A 292 31.58 -8.91 -1.35
CA SER A 292 30.93 -9.94 -2.20
C SER A 292 31.06 -9.68 -3.71
N SER A 293 31.85 -8.68 -4.11
CA SER A 293 32.36 -8.53 -5.49
C SER A 293 33.79 -9.05 -5.66
N GLY A 294 34.22 -9.99 -4.82
CA GLY A 294 35.53 -10.69 -4.97
C GLY A 294 36.34 -10.58 -3.71
N LEU A 295 36.13 -11.50 -2.80
CA LEU A 295 37.11 -12.18 -1.93
C LEU A 295 36.39 -12.77 -0.71
N VAL A 296 36.45 -14.07 -0.58
CA VAL A 296 35.87 -14.84 0.53
C VAL A 296 36.64 -14.50 1.81
N SER A 297 35.99 -13.80 2.75
CA SER A 297 36.43 -13.69 4.15
C SER A 297 35.52 -14.54 5.04
N GLN A 298 36.10 -15.47 5.75
CA GLN A 298 35.46 -16.34 6.74
C GLN A 298 34.90 -15.48 7.88
N ASN A 299 33.59 -15.24 7.87
CA ASN A 299 32.91 -14.62 9.00
C ASN A 299 32.49 -15.69 10.01
N THR A 300 32.85 -15.46 11.27
CA THR A 300 32.57 -16.34 12.40
C THR A 300 31.05 -16.50 12.61
N GLY A 301 30.63 -17.72 12.98
CA GLY A 301 29.21 -18.11 13.10
C GLY A 301 28.39 -17.32 14.13
N GLU A 302 29.03 -16.58 15.05
CA GLU A 302 28.36 -15.75 16.07
C GLU A 302 27.80 -14.43 15.50
N GLU A 303 28.51 -13.72 14.62
CA GLU A 303 28.01 -12.49 14.01
C GLU A 303 26.78 -12.74 13.08
N ARG A 304 26.74 -13.89 12.42
CA ARG A 304 25.56 -14.32 11.65
C ARG A 304 24.35 -14.61 12.56
N ARG A 305 24.57 -15.21 13.74
CA ARG A 305 23.49 -15.51 14.70
C ARG A 305 22.86 -14.24 15.26
N ASP A 306 23.64 -13.25 15.64
CA ASP A 306 23.12 -12.00 16.23
C ASP A 306 22.45 -11.10 15.18
N TYR A 307 22.92 -11.10 13.95
CA TYR A 307 22.26 -10.42 12.85
C TYR A 307 20.89 -11.02 12.53
N ASN A 308 20.75 -12.34 12.56
CA ASN A 308 19.47 -13.01 12.35
C ASN A 308 18.50 -12.80 13.54
N LYS A 309 18.96 -12.75 14.77
CA LYS A 309 18.14 -12.44 15.96
C LYS A 309 17.53 -11.04 15.85
N LEU A 310 18.32 -10.03 15.48
CA LEU A 310 17.83 -8.65 15.36
C LEU A 310 16.86 -8.48 14.19
N ARG A 311 17.09 -9.15 13.07
CA ARG A 311 16.15 -9.21 11.94
C ARG A 311 14.85 -9.87 12.34
N ARG A 312 14.91 -11.01 13.01
CA ARG A 312 13.74 -11.72 13.53
C ARG A 312 12.94 -10.80 14.45
N PHE A 313 13.59 -10.15 15.42
CA PHE A 313 12.93 -9.21 16.32
C PHE A 313 12.23 -8.06 15.57
N SER A 314 12.92 -7.41 14.65
CA SER A 314 12.33 -6.30 13.87
C SER A 314 11.18 -6.75 12.97
N ALA A 315 11.30 -7.89 12.31
CA ALA A 315 10.24 -8.46 11.48
C ALA A 315 9.01 -8.82 12.33
N THR A 316 9.22 -9.53 13.44
CA THR A 316 8.15 -9.91 14.38
C THR A 316 7.45 -8.68 14.99
N ALA A 317 8.19 -7.61 15.29
CA ALA A 317 7.61 -6.36 15.81
C ALA A 317 6.71 -5.68 14.76
N VAL A 318 7.17 -5.61 13.50
CA VAL A 318 6.38 -5.05 12.38
C VAL A 318 5.12 -5.90 12.14
N ASP A 319 5.26 -7.21 12.04
CA ASP A 319 4.14 -8.13 11.82
C ASP A 319 3.13 -8.04 12.97
N SER A 320 3.59 -7.95 14.23
CA SER A 320 2.72 -7.80 15.41
C SER A 320 1.93 -6.50 15.39
N LEU A 321 2.57 -5.39 15.02
CA LEU A 321 1.91 -4.08 14.87
C LEU A 321 0.85 -4.12 13.77
N MET A 322 1.17 -4.74 12.64
CA MET A 322 0.22 -4.88 11.53
C MET A 322 -0.94 -5.82 11.87
N CYS A 323 -0.70 -6.92 12.59
CA CYS A 323 -1.75 -7.78 13.12
C CYS A 323 -2.69 -7.02 14.07
N ALA A 324 -2.15 -6.18 14.95
CA ALA A 324 -2.96 -5.33 15.82
C ALA A 324 -3.83 -4.34 15.01
N SER A 325 -3.27 -3.76 13.96
CA SER A 325 -3.99 -2.84 13.07
C SER A 325 -5.13 -3.55 12.30
N ILE A 326 -4.88 -4.76 11.79
CA ILE A 326 -5.91 -5.58 11.12
C ILE A 326 -7.04 -5.93 12.09
N ASN A 327 -6.73 -6.35 13.31
CA ASN A 327 -7.74 -6.62 14.33
C ASN A 327 -8.57 -5.39 14.69
N LEU A 328 -7.95 -4.22 14.79
CA LEU A 328 -8.66 -2.95 15.04
C LEU A 328 -9.63 -2.61 13.90
N LEU A 329 -9.24 -2.84 12.65
CA LEU A 329 -10.11 -2.64 11.50
C LEU A 329 -11.29 -3.61 11.50
N GLN A 330 -11.03 -4.89 11.75
CA GLN A 330 -12.09 -5.91 11.85
C GLN A 330 -13.09 -5.58 12.96
N SER A 331 -12.69 -4.89 14.04
CA SER A 331 -13.57 -4.51 15.13
C SER A 331 -14.70 -3.56 14.72
N ARG A 332 -14.60 -2.88 13.57
CA ARG A 332 -15.66 -2.03 13.02
C ARG A 332 -16.87 -2.83 12.50
N HIS A 333 -16.68 -4.14 12.25
CA HIS A 333 -17.68 -5.03 11.65
C HIS A 333 -18.27 -6.05 12.64
N ARG A 334 -18.40 -5.67 13.93
CA ARG A 334 -18.90 -6.54 15.01
C ARG A 334 -20.23 -7.21 14.75
N LEU A 335 -21.08 -6.58 13.94
CA LEU A 335 -22.45 -7.05 13.70
C LEU A 335 -22.63 -7.80 12.38
N ASN A 336 -21.56 -8.07 11.65
CA ASN A 336 -21.63 -8.66 10.31
C ASN A 336 -21.26 -10.16 10.31
N THR A 337 -21.22 -10.80 11.45
CA THR A 337 -21.03 -12.25 11.54
C THR A 337 -22.34 -12.93 11.15
N ARG A 338 -22.28 -13.92 10.27
CA ARG A 338 -23.44 -14.74 9.89
C ARG A 338 -23.90 -15.61 11.05
N SER A 339 -25.17 -15.97 11.04
CA SER A 339 -25.69 -16.97 11.98
C SER A 339 -25.10 -18.34 11.70
N ARG A 340 -25.11 -19.21 12.70
CA ARG A 340 -24.69 -20.61 12.55
C ARG A 340 -25.45 -21.33 11.44
N GLY A 341 -26.79 -21.16 11.38
CA GLY A 341 -27.63 -21.81 10.37
C GLY A 341 -27.33 -21.35 8.94
N GLU A 342 -27.05 -20.05 8.71
CA GLU A 342 -26.62 -19.57 7.41
C GLU A 342 -25.27 -20.19 7.00
N MET A 343 -24.34 -20.33 7.95
CA MET A 343 -23.04 -20.94 7.70
C MET A 343 -23.17 -22.44 7.38
N GLU A 344 -23.98 -23.18 8.14
CA GLU A 344 -24.26 -24.59 7.89
C GLU A 344 -24.88 -24.81 6.50
N SER A 345 -25.88 -23.99 6.16
CA SER A 345 -26.54 -24.05 4.85
C SER A 345 -25.54 -23.77 3.70
N TYR A 346 -24.69 -22.77 3.85
CA TYR A 346 -23.68 -22.45 2.84
C TYR A 346 -22.65 -23.57 2.66
N VAL A 347 -22.11 -24.08 3.77
CA VAL A 347 -21.11 -25.15 3.75
C VAL A 347 -21.70 -26.43 3.13
N THR A 348 -22.92 -26.82 3.51
CA THR A 348 -23.62 -27.97 2.94
C THR A 348 -23.85 -27.83 1.44
N ALA A 349 -24.21 -26.63 0.98
CA ALA A 349 -24.40 -26.37 -0.46
C ALA A 349 -23.08 -26.49 -1.24
N CYS A 350 -21.94 -26.20 -0.61
CA CYS A 350 -20.62 -26.25 -1.24
C CYS A 350 -19.90 -27.61 -1.08
N GLU A 351 -20.28 -28.43 -0.12
CA GLU A 351 -19.53 -29.61 0.32
C GLU A 351 -19.20 -30.62 -0.80
N LYS A 352 -20.10 -30.77 -1.78
CA LYS A 352 -19.95 -31.72 -2.88
C LYS A 352 -19.38 -31.09 -4.17
N LEU A 353 -19.14 -29.77 -4.18
CA LEU A 353 -18.61 -29.13 -5.37
C LEU A 353 -17.12 -29.44 -5.52
N SER A 354 -16.71 -29.72 -6.74
CA SER A 354 -15.28 -29.72 -7.08
C SER A 354 -14.75 -28.26 -7.14
N ALA A 355 -13.44 -28.07 -7.05
CA ALA A 355 -12.83 -26.76 -7.24
C ALA A 355 -13.13 -26.22 -8.66
N GLU A 356 -13.16 -27.10 -9.68
CA GLU A 356 -13.47 -26.72 -11.05
C GLU A 356 -14.90 -26.16 -11.18
N ASP A 357 -15.90 -26.82 -10.58
CA ASP A 357 -17.29 -26.36 -10.58
C ASP A 357 -17.49 -25.09 -9.77
N TYR A 358 -16.85 -25.02 -8.59
CA TYR A 358 -16.97 -23.87 -7.70
C TYR A 358 -16.40 -22.59 -8.33
N TYR A 359 -15.29 -22.71 -9.08
CA TYR A 359 -14.64 -21.61 -9.77
C TYR A 359 -14.98 -21.54 -11.28
N ALA A 360 -16.00 -22.26 -11.73
CA ALA A 360 -16.43 -22.22 -13.12
C ALA A 360 -16.88 -20.79 -13.51
N VAL A 361 -16.47 -20.37 -14.69
CA VAL A 361 -17.01 -19.15 -15.29
C VAL A 361 -18.44 -19.46 -15.77
N PRO A 362 -19.48 -18.76 -15.32
CA PRO A 362 -20.85 -19.04 -15.71
C PRO A 362 -21.04 -18.99 -17.23
N ASN A 363 -21.70 -20.00 -17.77
CA ASN A 363 -22.02 -20.10 -19.19
C ASN A 363 -22.97 -18.95 -19.61
N GLY A 364 -22.74 -18.36 -20.79
CA GLY A 364 -23.62 -17.32 -21.35
C GLY A 364 -23.35 -15.89 -20.84
N ALA A 365 -22.41 -15.68 -19.92
CA ALA A 365 -21.94 -14.34 -19.60
C ALA A 365 -21.06 -13.86 -20.75
N GLU A 366 -21.67 -13.30 -21.80
CA GLU A 366 -20.91 -12.62 -22.84
C GLU A 366 -20.20 -11.41 -22.20
N ILE A 367 -18.89 -11.52 -22.03
CA ILE A 367 -18.10 -10.46 -21.43
C ILE A 367 -17.88 -9.40 -22.48
N ALA A 368 -18.57 -8.27 -22.37
CA ALA A 368 -18.32 -7.06 -23.13
C ALA A 368 -17.37 -6.14 -22.31
N PRO A 369 -16.04 -6.30 -22.44
CA PRO A 369 -15.12 -5.46 -21.70
C PRO A 369 -15.10 -4.05 -22.27
N VAL A 370 -15.17 -3.06 -21.40
CA VAL A 370 -14.90 -1.67 -21.76
C VAL A 370 -13.42 -1.41 -21.58
N ILE A 371 -12.73 -1.04 -22.66
CA ILE A 371 -11.32 -0.71 -22.67
C ILE A 371 -11.16 0.79 -22.88
N SER A 372 -10.43 1.43 -21.98
CA SER A 372 -10.13 2.86 -22.01
C SER A 372 -8.63 3.07 -21.97
N ASP A 373 -8.12 3.86 -22.93
CA ASP A 373 -6.68 4.14 -23.05
C ASP A 373 -6.26 5.48 -22.40
N ARG A 374 -7.15 6.16 -21.69
CA ARG A 374 -6.82 7.43 -21.00
C ARG A 374 -7.20 7.39 -19.52
N PRO A 375 -6.23 7.62 -18.61
CA PRO A 375 -4.78 7.91 -18.76
C PRO A 375 -3.87 6.67 -18.67
N GLY A 376 -4.18 5.60 -19.34
CA GLY A 376 -3.53 4.30 -19.39
C GLY A 376 -4.55 3.25 -19.77
N THR A 377 -4.12 2.09 -20.25
CA THR A 377 -5.06 1.06 -20.68
C THR A 377 -5.73 0.41 -19.47
N THR A 378 -7.02 0.59 -19.36
CA THR A 378 -7.86 0.00 -18.29
C THR A 378 -8.90 -0.91 -18.92
N ILE A 379 -9.03 -2.11 -18.39
CA ILE A 379 -10.04 -3.10 -18.77
C ILE A 379 -11.07 -3.16 -17.64
N THR A 380 -12.35 -2.96 -17.94
CA THR A 380 -13.46 -3.11 -16.97
C THR A 380 -14.53 -4.01 -17.56
N TRP A 381 -15.14 -4.84 -16.71
CA TRP A 381 -16.24 -5.71 -17.10
C TRP A 381 -17.16 -5.99 -15.91
N GLN A 382 -18.38 -6.40 -16.20
CA GLN A 382 -19.32 -6.80 -15.15
C GLN A 382 -18.89 -8.12 -14.55
N SER A 383 -18.78 -8.17 -13.21
CA SER A 383 -18.55 -9.40 -12.47
C SER A 383 -19.75 -10.33 -12.61
N PRO A 384 -19.57 -11.65 -12.79
CA PRO A 384 -20.68 -12.60 -12.76
C PRO A 384 -21.19 -12.87 -11.33
N ILE A 385 -20.42 -12.46 -10.32
CA ILE A 385 -20.81 -12.56 -8.93
C ILE A 385 -21.38 -11.20 -8.49
N ASN A 386 -22.68 -11.17 -8.22
CA ASN A 386 -23.36 -9.99 -7.74
C ASN A 386 -23.31 -9.92 -6.20
N THR A 387 -22.85 -8.80 -5.70
CA THR A 387 -22.83 -8.48 -4.27
C THR A 387 -23.73 -7.28 -3.98
N ASN A 388 -24.10 -7.05 -2.73
CA ASN A 388 -24.84 -5.87 -2.31
C ASN A 388 -24.04 -4.55 -2.44
N PHE A 389 -22.84 -4.63 -2.99
CA PHE A 389 -21.94 -3.49 -3.18
C PHE A 389 -21.70 -3.23 -4.67
N PRO A 390 -22.43 -2.32 -5.30
CA PRO A 390 -22.33 -2.06 -6.74
C PRO A 390 -20.91 -1.76 -7.23
N ALA A 391 -20.09 -1.08 -6.40
CA ALA A 391 -18.70 -0.79 -6.74
C ALA A 391 -17.86 -2.08 -6.85
N ASN A 392 -18.19 -3.14 -6.09
CA ASN A 392 -17.50 -4.42 -6.13
C ASN A 392 -17.92 -5.28 -7.33
N ASN A 393 -19.08 -5.03 -7.91
CA ASN A 393 -19.63 -5.81 -9.02
C ASN A 393 -19.03 -5.44 -10.39
N VAL A 394 -18.19 -4.40 -10.45
CA VAL A 394 -17.44 -4.04 -11.64
C VAL A 394 -15.99 -4.47 -11.47
N ALA A 395 -15.59 -5.51 -12.17
CA ALA A 395 -14.21 -5.97 -12.22
C ALA A 395 -13.34 -5.01 -13.03
N ARG A 396 -12.08 -4.88 -12.63
CA ARG A 396 -11.13 -3.94 -13.26
C ARG A 396 -9.70 -4.44 -13.22
N ALA A 397 -8.99 -4.19 -14.31
CA ALA A 397 -7.55 -4.39 -14.41
C ALA A 397 -6.89 -3.21 -15.14
N ASP A 398 -5.75 -2.75 -14.65
CA ASP A 398 -4.93 -1.74 -15.31
C ASP A 398 -3.79 -2.44 -16.06
N LEU A 399 -3.81 -2.36 -17.40
CA LEU A 399 -2.81 -2.97 -18.27
C LEU A 399 -1.67 -1.99 -18.55
N PHE A 400 -0.44 -2.47 -18.39
CA PHE A 400 0.81 -1.81 -18.76
C PHE A 400 1.40 -2.57 -19.96
N PRO A 401 1.09 -2.17 -21.18
CA PRO A 401 1.52 -2.89 -22.38
C PRO A 401 3.02 -2.71 -22.61
N CYS A 402 3.68 -3.76 -23.09
CA CYS A 402 5.00 -3.71 -23.67
C CYS A 402 4.93 -3.34 -25.17
N PRO A 403 6.07 -3.06 -25.83
CA PRO A 403 6.07 -2.66 -27.25
C PRO A 403 5.43 -3.69 -28.21
N GLN A 404 5.41 -4.97 -27.84
CA GLN A 404 4.83 -6.06 -28.63
C GLN A 404 3.30 -6.08 -28.61
N GLY A 405 2.67 -5.25 -27.76
CA GLY A 405 1.23 -5.07 -27.71
C GLY A 405 0.46 -6.23 -27.06
N TRP A 406 -0.80 -6.40 -27.46
CA TRP A 406 -1.73 -7.31 -26.81
C TRP A 406 -1.36 -8.81 -26.88
N SER A 407 -0.64 -9.22 -27.93
CA SER A 407 -0.24 -10.62 -28.14
C SER A 407 0.94 -11.06 -27.28
N ALA A 408 1.63 -10.13 -26.63
CA ALA A 408 2.74 -10.45 -25.75
C ALA A 408 2.28 -11.23 -24.50
N PRO A 409 3.13 -12.09 -23.94
CA PRO A 409 2.87 -12.75 -22.66
C PRO A 409 2.47 -11.73 -21.59
N THR A 410 1.54 -12.10 -20.72
CA THR A 410 1.00 -11.16 -19.72
C THR A 410 1.14 -11.70 -18.30
N VAL A 411 1.78 -10.92 -17.41
CA VAL A 411 1.80 -11.21 -15.97
C VAL A 411 0.60 -10.58 -15.26
N LEU A 412 -0.16 -11.42 -14.56
CA LEU A 412 -1.25 -11.01 -13.67
C LEU A 412 -0.66 -10.66 -12.30
N MET A 413 -0.68 -9.38 -11.94
CA MET A 413 -0.14 -8.90 -10.66
C MET A 413 -1.27 -8.79 -9.64
N LEU A 414 -1.24 -9.66 -8.62
CA LEU A 414 -2.24 -9.79 -7.57
C LEU A 414 -1.70 -9.22 -6.27
N HIS A 415 -2.32 -8.16 -5.79
CA HIS A 415 -1.83 -7.38 -4.66
C HIS A 415 -2.19 -8.00 -3.29
N ALA A 416 -1.48 -7.58 -2.24
CA ALA A 416 -1.77 -7.96 -0.86
C ALA A 416 -3.06 -7.31 -0.32
N LEU A 417 -3.61 -7.90 0.75
CA LEU A 417 -4.72 -7.31 1.52
C LEU A 417 -4.38 -5.88 1.95
N MET A 418 -5.33 -4.95 1.81
CA MET A 418 -5.16 -3.54 2.19
C MET A 418 -3.94 -2.85 1.55
N SER A 419 -3.49 -3.32 0.40
CA SER A 419 -2.37 -2.71 -0.32
C SER A 419 -2.62 -1.22 -0.53
N ALA A 420 -1.77 -0.37 0.03
CA ALA A 420 -2.00 1.06 0.11
C ALA A 420 -1.79 1.79 -1.23
N SER A 421 -1.03 1.21 -2.15
CA SER A 421 -0.64 1.88 -3.40
C SER A 421 -0.26 0.90 -4.50
N HIS A 422 -0.66 1.22 -5.72
CA HIS A 422 -0.23 0.51 -6.94
C HIS A 422 1.13 1.01 -7.48
N ILE A 423 1.74 2.06 -6.90
CA ILE A 423 3.00 2.65 -7.41
C ILE A 423 4.16 1.62 -7.40
N GLY A 424 4.24 0.81 -6.35
CA GLY A 424 5.22 -0.29 -6.31
C GLY A 424 5.05 -1.24 -7.49
N TYR A 425 3.82 -1.61 -7.79
CA TYR A 425 3.48 -2.51 -8.90
C TYR A 425 3.78 -1.92 -10.27
N ARG A 426 3.63 -0.61 -10.47
CA ARG A 426 4.06 0.08 -11.72
C ARG A 426 5.55 -0.06 -12.00
N ARG A 427 6.40 -0.03 -10.98
CA ARG A 427 7.84 -0.24 -11.14
C ARG A 427 8.17 -1.67 -11.59
N TYR A 428 7.39 -2.63 -11.10
CA TYR A 428 7.53 -4.03 -11.53
C TYR A 428 6.94 -4.24 -12.91
N ALA A 429 5.81 -3.59 -13.24
CA ALA A 429 5.28 -3.58 -14.59
C ALA A 429 6.32 -3.10 -15.62
N ALA A 430 7.04 -2.01 -15.33
CA ALA A 430 8.11 -1.53 -16.19
C ALA A 430 9.22 -2.58 -16.38
N ARG A 431 9.59 -3.33 -15.32
CA ARG A 431 10.58 -4.40 -15.45
C ARG A 431 10.11 -5.57 -16.29
N PHE A 432 8.84 -5.96 -16.18
CA PHE A 432 8.25 -6.97 -17.05
C PHE A 432 8.17 -6.49 -18.49
N ASN A 433 7.86 -5.21 -18.72
CA ASN A 433 7.88 -4.63 -20.07
C ASN A 433 9.29 -4.67 -20.70
N GLU A 434 10.36 -4.44 -19.92
CA GLU A 434 11.75 -4.59 -20.37
C GLU A 434 12.08 -6.04 -20.82
N LEU A 435 11.36 -7.03 -20.27
CA LEU A 435 11.48 -8.44 -20.64
C LEU A 435 10.51 -8.87 -21.76
N GLY A 436 9.77 -7.93 -22.37
CA GLY A 436 8.80 -8.22 -23.42
C GLY A 436 7.44 -8.74 -22.94
N TRP A 437 7.13 -8.60 -21.64
CA TRP A 437 5.86 -9.00 -21.04
C TRP A 437 4.94 -7.81 -20.81
N ASN A 438 3.67 -7.96 -21.10
CA ASN A 438 2.65 -7.09 -20.55
C ASN A 438 2.50 -7.32 -19.06
N ALA A 439 2.17 -6.28 -18.30
CA ALA A 439 1.83 -6.41 -16.91
C ALA A 439 0.41 -5.93 -16.65
N CYS A 440 -0.39 -6.74 -15.98
CA CYS A 440 -1.79 -6.47 -15.72
C CYS A 440 -2.02 -6.41 -14.20
N PHE A 441 -2.23 -5.20 -13.65
CA PHE A 441 -2.53 -5.00 -12.24
C PHE A 441 -4.03 -5.16 -12.01
N VAL A 442 -4.42 -6.21 -11.29
CA VAL A 442 -5.81 -6.57 -11.05
C VAL A 442 -6.32 -5.93 -9.77
N HIS A 443 -7.45 -5.23 -9.85
CA HIS A 443 -8.16 -4.74 -8.68
C HIS A 443 -9.00 -5.89 -8.10
N LEU A 444 -8.47 -6.58 -7.10
CA LEU A 444 -9.15 -7.70 -6.44
C LEU A 444 -10.45 -7.24 -5.75
N PRO A 445 -11.42 -8.13 -5.49
CA PRO A 445 -12.67 -7.77 -4.84
C PRO A 445 -12.48 -6.94 -3.57
N TYR A 446 -13.30 -5.89 -3.40
CA TYR A 446 -13.26 -4.93 -2.28
C TYR A 446 -12.00 -4.06 -2.19
N HIS A 447 -11.17 -4.00 -3.24
CA HIS A 447 -9.95 -3.18 -3.24
C HIS A 447 -9.97 -2.09 -4.32
N TYR A 448 -9.22 -1.02 -4.11
CA TYR A 448 -9.00 0.10 -5.04
C TYR A 448 -10.31 0.71 -5.57
N SER A 449 -10.57 0.62 -6.88
CA SER A 449 -11.79 1.15 -7.49
C SER A 449 -13.07 0.42 -7.06
N ARG A 450 -12.92 -0.73 -6.41
CA ARG A 450 -14.02 -1.61 -6.00
C ARG A 450 -14.38 -1.45 -4.53
N VAL A 451 -13.77 -0.49 -3.84
CA VAL A 451 -14.06 -0.20 -2.43
C VAL A 451 -15.44 0.46 -2.31
N PRO A 452 -16.37 -0.12 -1.55
CA PRO A 452 -17.68 0.48 -1.32
C PRO A 452 -17.56 1.80 -0.54
N ARG A 453 -18.53 2.68 -0.71
CA ARG A 453 -18.58 3.96 0.02
C ARG A 453 -18.62 3.71 1.53
N GLY A 454 -17.83 4.46 2.28
CA GLY A 454 -17.75 4.35 3.74
C GLY A 454 -16.83 3.25 4.27
N HIS A 455 -16.24 2.44 3.39
CA HIS A 455 -15.30 1.38 3.72
C HIS A 455 -13.86 1.75 3.33
N TRP A 456 -12.91 1.02 3.90
CA TRP A 456 -11.50 1.17 3.58
C TRP A 456 -11.06 0.11 2.56
N ASN A 457 -9.95 0.35 1.91
CA ASN A 457 -9.38 -0.55 0.91
C ASN A 457 -9.13 -1.94 1.49
N GLY A 458 -9.84 -2.97 0.98
CA GLY A 458 -9.74 -4.35 1.44
C GLY A 458 -10.42 -4.68 2.79
N GLU A 459 -11.12 -3.72 3.40
CA GLU A 459 -11.79 -3.90 4.70
C GLU A 459 -12.81 -5.04 4.69
N LEU A 460 -13.53 -5.21 3.59
CA LEU A 460 -14.55 -6.24 3.43
C LEU A 460 -14.05 -7.57 2.87
N ALA A 461 -12.79 -7.64 2.43
CA ALA A 461 -12.24 -8.85 1.85
C ALA A 461 -11.97 -9.95 2.90
N ILE A 462 -11.65 -9.56 4.15
CA ILE A 462 -11.43 -10.48 5.27
C ILE A 462 -12.11 -9.92 6.53
N SER A 463 -13.10 -10.65 7.03
CA SER A 463 -13.89 -10.29 8.21
C SER A 463 -14.48 -11.52 8.89
N ALA A 464 -15.29 -11.34 9.93
CA ALA A 464 -16.04 -12.43 10.57
C ALA A 464 -17.21 -12.96 9.71
N ASP A 465 -17.58 -12.31 8.60
CA ASP A 465 -18.48 -12.85 7.59
C ASP A 465 -17.71 -13.80 6.66
N LEU A 466 -17.57 -15.08 7.07
CA LEU A 466 -16.79 -16.08 6.33
C LEU A 466 -17.40 -16.43 4.98
N ILE A 467 -18.73 -16.32 4.83
CA ILE A 467 -19.40 -16.52 3.53
C ILE A 467 -18.94 -15.45 2.54
N ARG A 468 -18.94 -14.17 2.96
CA ARG A 468 -18.45 -13.09 2.12
C ARG A 468 -16.97 -13.24 1.78
N ASN A 469 -16.15 -13.72 2.74
CA ASN A 469 -14.73 -13.95 2.48
C ASN A 469 -14.55 -15.05 1.41
N ALA A 470 -15.28 -16.17 1.52
CA ALA A 470 -15.24 -17.28 0.56
C ALA A 470 -15.74 -16.83 -0.83
N GLU A 471 -16.88 -16.16 -0.88
CA GLU A 471 -17.43 -15.62 -2.14
C GLU A 471 -16.53 -14.52 -2.74
N GLY A 472 -15.82 -13.74 -1.94
CA GLY A 472 -14.82 -12.78 -2.43
C GLY A 472 -13.61 -13.44 -3.07
N LEU A 473 -13.14 -14.58 -2.52
CA LEU A 473 -12.09 -15.41 -3.14
C LEU A 473 -12.60 -16.02 -4.46
N ARG A 474 -13.80 -16.62 -4.43
CA ARG A 474 -14.47 -17.18 -5.60
C ARG A 474 -14.62 -16.16 -6.71
N GLN A 475 -15.12 -14.97 -6.38
CA GLN A 475 -15.24 -13.84 -7.29
C GLN A 475 -13.89 -13.48 -7.91
N GLY A 476 -12.84 -13.38 -7.09
CA GLY A 476 -11.48 -13.05 -7.57
C GLY A 476 -10.95 -14.07 -8.58
N VAL A 477 -11.10 -15.36 -8.33
CA VAL A 477 -10.64 -16.43 -9.23
C VAL A 477 -11.44 -16.44 -10.52
N ILE A 478 -12.78 -16.37 -10.46
CA ILE A 478 -13.64 -16.36 -11.67
C ILE A 478 -13.32 -15.15 -12.54
N GLU A 479 -13.16 -13.97 -11.95
CA GLU A 479 -12.81 -12.75 -12.69
C GLU A 479 -11.43 -12.81 -13.33
N LEU A 480 -10.45 -13.47 -12.70
CA LEU A 480 -9.14 -13.72 -13.31
C LEU A 480 -9.25 -14.66 -14.53
N ARG A 481 -10.05 -15.72 -14.43
CA ARG A 481 -10.34 -16.60 -15.57
C ARG A 481 -11.02 -15.85 -16.71
N GLN A 482 -11.97 -14.95 -16.40
CA GLN A 482 -12.59 -14.05 -17.36
C GLN A 482 -11.58 -13.11 -18.01
N LEU A 483 -10.68 -12.49 -17.21
CA LEU A 483 -9.63 -11.62 -17.72
C LEU A 483 -8.68 -12.35 -18.68
N MET A 484 -8.26 -13.57 -18.32
CA MET A 484 -7.46 -14.41 -19.22
C MET A 484 -8.20 -14.68 -20.52
N GLY A 485 -9.51 -14.97 -20.47
CA GLY A 485 -10.35 -15.11 -21.66
C GLY A 485 -10.42 -13.86 -22.53
N ILE A 486 -10.54 -12.67 -21.92
CA ILE A 486 -10.50 -11.37 -22.62
C ILE A 486 -9.15 -11.16 -23.30
N LEU A 487 -8.06 -11.47 -22.62
CA LEU A 487 -6.70 -11.32 -23.16
C LEU A 487 -6.41 -12.35 -24.27
N ARG A 488 -6.87 -13.61 -24.12
CA ARG A 488 -6.77 -14.65 -25.18
C ARG A 488 -7.47 -14.23 -26.46
N LYS A 489 -8.67 -13.64 -26.40
CA LYS A 489 -9.39 -13.09 -27.56
C LYS A 489 -8.61 -11.96 -28.26
N ARG A 490 -7.59 -11.40 -27.62
CA ARG A 490 -6.71 -10.36 -28.18
C ARG A 490 -5.31 -10.87 -28.56
N GLY A 491 -5.15 -12.20 -28.57
CA GLY A 491 -3.93 -12.86 -29.02
C GLY A 491 -2.92 -13.20 -27.92
N CYS A 492 -3.18 -12.88 -26.65
CA CYS A 492 -2.31 -13.27 -25.53
C CYS A 492 -2.53 -14.76 -25.20
N ASN A 493 -1.51 -15.60 -25.39
CA ASN A 493 -1.60 -17.04 -25.14
C ASN A 493 -0.74 -17.52 -23.98
N GLU A 494 0.14 -16.67 -23.43
CA GLU A 494 1.02 -17.01 -22.31
C GLU A 494 0.76 -16.11 -21.11
N PHE A 495 0.63 -16.72 -19.93
CA PHE A 495 0.34 -16.01 -18.70
C PHE A 495 1.38 -16.31 -17.62
N GLY A 496 1.64 -15.31 -16.79
CA GLY A 496 2.35 -15.44 -15.53
C GLY A 496 1.50 -14.90 -14.38
N VAL A 497 1.70 -15.41 -13.18
CA VAL A 497 1.08 -14.90 -11.95
C VAL A 497 2.15 -14.40 -11.00
N LEU A 498 1.97 -13.19 -10.47
CA LEU A 498 2.77 -12.61 -9.39
C LEU A 498 1.83 -12.21 -8.25
N GLY A 499 1.66 -13.11 -7.27
CA GLY A 499 0.73 -12.92 -6.15
C GLY A 499 1.43 -12.64 -4.83
N THR A 500 0.92 -11.70 -4.04
CA THR A 500 1.46 -11.37 -2.71
C THR A 500 0.39 -11.55 -1.64
N SER A 501 0.67 -12.32 -0.57
CA SER A 501 -0.23 -12.48 0.58
C SER A 501 -1.65 -12.90 0.17
N TYR A 502 -2.66 -12.05 0.32
CA TYR A 502 -4.03 -12.27 -0.17
C TYR A 502 -4.08 -12.52 -1.69
N GLY A 503 -3.31 -11.76 -2.48
CA GLY A 503 -3.15 -12.03 -3.91
C GLY A 503 -2.41 -13.33 -4.19
N GLY A 504 -1.50 -13.75 -3.31
CA GLY A 504 -0.85 -15.07 -3.33
C GLY A 504 -1.83 -16.20 -3.07
N TRP A 505 -2.80 -16.00 -2.17
CA TRP A 505 -3.90 -16.93 -1.93
C TRP A 505 -4.75 -17.13 -3.19
N ILE A 506 -5.26 -16.03 -3.76
CA ILE A 506 -6.05 -16.08 -4.99
C ILE A 506 -5.23 -16.68 -6.15
N GLY A 507 -3.94 -16.36 -6.27
CA GLY A 507 -3.05 -16.93 -7.29
C GLY A 507 -2.87 -18.44 -7.13
N ALA A 508 -2.78 -18.95 -5.89
CA ALA A 508 -2.74 -20.39 -5.63
C ALA A 508 -4.06 -21.09 -6.00
N LEU A 509 -5.21 -20.48 -5.65
CA LEU A 509 -6.52 -20.99 -6.05
C LEU A 509 -6.72 -20.99 -7.57
N LEU A 510 -6.20 -19.96 -8.26
CA LEU A 510 -6.23 -19.89 -9.72
C LEU A 510 -5.38 -21.02 -10.35
N ALA A 511 -4.21 -21.33 -9.78
CA ALA A 511 -3.34 -22.41 -10.25
C ALA A 511 -3.97 -23.82 -10.10
N ILE A 512 -4.98 -23.98 -9.23
CA ILE A 512 -5.74 -25.23 -9.06
C ILE A 512 -6.72 -25.46 -10.22
N VAL A 513 -7.17 -24.39 -10.89
CA VAL A 513 -8.24 -24.45 -11.91
C VAL A 513 -7.83 -23.94 -13.30
N GLU A 514 -6.61 -23.49 -13.46
CA GLU A 514 -6.04 -23.08 -14.76
C GLU A 514 -4.64 -23.69 -14.95
N ARG A 515 -4.34 -24.14 -16.17
CA ARG A 515 -3.09 -24.86 -16.49
C ARG A 515 -2.07 -24.03 -17.27
N ASP A 516 -2.50 -23.00 -17.99
CA ASP A 516 -1.68 -22.32 -19.02
C ASP A 516 -0.82 -21.19 -18.41
N PHE A 517 0.07 -21.55 -17.46
CA PHE A 517 1.01 -20.58 -16.88
C PHE A 517 2.45 -20.88 -17.28
N ARG A 518 3.19 -19.81 -17.66
CA ARG A 518 4.64 -19.86 -17.79
C ARG A 518 5.32 -19.89 -16.42
N PHE A 519 4.74 -19.19 -15.45
CA PHE A 519 5.15 -19.21 -14.04
C PHE A 519 4.02 -18.77 -13.12
N VAL A 520 4.05 -19.26 -11.87
CA VAL A 520 3.17 -18.83 -10.78
C VAL A 520 4.05 -18.52 -9.57
N ALA A 521 4.34 -17.25 -9.32
CA ALA A 521 5.17 -16.79 -8.20
C ALA A 521 4.30 -16.27 -7.06
N LEU A 522 4.34 -16.93 -5.91
CA LEU A 522 3.46 -16.72 -4.77
C LEU A 522 4.28 -16.29 -3.55
N MET A 523 4.22 -15.01 -3.21
CA MET A 523 4.98 -14.42 -2.10
C MET A 523 4.14 -14.36 -0.83
N ALA A 524 4.60 -15.01 0.24
CA ALA A 524 3.90 -15.14 1.52
C ALA A 524 2.40 -15.50 1.34
N PRO A 525 2.06 -16.52 0.52
CA PRO A 525 0.67 -16.84 0.22
C PRO A 525 -0.06 -17.39 1.45
N ILE A 526 -1.34 -17.08 1.59
CA ILE A 526 -2.21 -17.73 2.57
C ILE A 526 -2.66 -19.09 1.98
N VAL A 527 -2.03 -20.15 2.41
CA VAL A 527 -2.28 -21.50 1.86
C VAL A 527 -3.04 -22.41 2.81
N ASN A 528 -3.03 -22.09 4.12
CA ASN A 528 -3.70 -22.82 5.18
C ASN A 528 -4.79 -21.95 5.82
N VAL A 529 -6.02 -22.12 5.37
CA VAL A 529 -7.18 -21.32 5.83
C VAL A 529 -7.53 -21.63 7.28
N GLU A 530 -7.41 -22.86 7.71
CA GLU A 530 -7.63 -23.22 9.13
C GLU A 530 -6.69 -22.43 10.04
N HIS A 531 -5.40 -22.40 9.71
CA HIS A 531 -4.45 -21.59 10.49
C HIS A 531 -4.78 -20.10 10.40
N ALA A 532 -5.08 -19.58 9.22
CA ALA A 532 -5.36 -18.18 9.00
C ALA A 532 -6.56 -17.69 9.83
N ILE A 533 -7.62 -18.47 9.94
CA ILE A 533 -8.81 -18.14 10.73
C ILE A 533 -8.55 -18.36 12.23
N TRP A 534 -8.10 -19.55 12.61
CA TRP A 534 -8.17 -20.01 13.99
C TRP A 534 -6.90 -19.80 14.81
N LYS A 535 -5.74 -19.62 14.17
CA LYS A 535 -4.44 -19.56 14.87
C LYS A 535 -3.67 -18.26 14.63
N SER A 536 -3.89 -17.58 13.49
CA SER A 536 -3.15 -16.37 13.14
C SER A 536 -3.38 -15.24 14.15
N PRO A 537 -2.34 -14.49 14.53
CA PRO A 537 -2.49 -13.29 15.37
C PRO A 537 -3.27 -12.16 14.70
N ALA A 538 -3.36 -12.16 13.36
CA ALA A 538 -4.09 -11.14 12.59
C ALA A 538 -5.62 -11.28 12.68
N THR A 539 -6.15 -12.43 13.12
CA THR A 539 -7.57 -12.75 13.13
C THR A 539 -8.17 -12.97 14.52
N ARG A 540 -7.51 -12.48 15.58
CA ARG A 540 -8.00 -12.63 16.97
C ARG A 540 -9.41 -12.08 17.16
N PHE A 541 -9.70 -10.92 16.58
CA PHE A 541 -11.03 -10.30 16.67
C PHE A 541 -12.06 -11.13 15.92
N MET A 542 -11.75 -11.56 14.70
CA MET A 542 -12.62 -12.42 13.89
C MET A 542 -12.98 -13.71 14.64
N ARG A 543 -12.00 -14.44 15.21
CA ARG A 543 -12.24 -15.64 16.01
C ARG A 543 -13.22 -15.40 17.16
N ARG A 544 -13.03 -14.31 17.90
CA ARG A 544 -13.92 -13.96 19.00
C ARG A 544 -15.35 -13.77 18.55
N GLU A 545 -15.57 -13.15 17.39
CA GLU A 545 -16.92 -12.95 16.87
C GLU A 545 -17.51 -14.26 16.31
N LEU A 546 -16.70 -15.12 15.70
CA LEU A 546 -17.14 -16.47 15.28
C LEU A 546 -17.57 -17.32 16.48
N HIS A 547 -16.80 -17.37 17.56
CA HIS A 547 -17.18 -18.06 18.79
C HIS A 547 -18.47 -17.52 19.40
N ARG A 548 -18.68 -16.20 19.37
CA ARG A 548 -19.96 -15.59 19.82
C ARG A 548 -21.15 -16.01 18.99
N ALA A 549 -20.94 -16.28 17.71
CA ALA A 549 -21.97 -16.78 16.79
C ALA A 549 -22.11 -18.32 16.81
N ASN A 550 -21.40 -19.00 17.74
CA ASN A 550 -21.33 -20.47 17.84
C ASN A 550 -20.83 -21.14 16.54
N ILE A 551 -19.92 -20.47 15.82
CA ILE A 551 -19.25 -21.00 14.64
C ILE A 551 -17.91 -21.56 15.09
N GLU A 552 -17.79 -22.89 15.03
CA GLU A 552 -16.64 -23.65 15.45
C GLU A 552 -15.82 -24.17 14.25
N PRO A 553 -14.53 -24.54 14.43
CA PRO A 553 -13.68 -24.98 13.33
C PRO A 553 -14.26 -26.13 12.49
N PHE A 554 -14.88 -27.11 13.12
CA PHE A 554 -15.44 -28.29 12.44
C PHE A 554 -16.58 -27.94 11.47
N LEU A 555 -17.33 -26.86 11.76
CA LEU A 555 -18.45 -26.41 10.95
C LEU A 555 -18.04 -25.99 9.54
N ILE A 556 -16.85 -25.40 9.42
CA ILE A 556 -16.34 -24.89 8.13
C ILE A 556 -15.29 -25.82 7.50
N ALA A 557 -14.96 -26.93 8.16
CA ALA A 557 -13.90 -27.83 7.70
C ALA A 557 -14.18 -28.44 6.32
N SER A 558 -15.43 -28.79 6.04
CA SER A 558 -15.85 -29.35 4.75
C SER A 558 -15.84 -28.33 3.59
N HIS A 559 -15.64 -27.04 3.87
CA HIS A 559 -15.42 -26.02 2.83
C HIS A 559 -13.93 -25.80 2.50
N TYR A 560 -12.98 -26.33 3.29
CA TYR A 560 -11.55 -26.05 3.06
C TYR A 560 -11.02 -26.59 1.74
N HIS A 561 -11.61 -27.65 1.18
CA HIS A 561 -11.24 -28.16 -0.14
C HIS A 561 -11.48 -27.15 -1.27
N LEU A 562 -12.32 -26.14 -1.08
CA LEU A 562 -12.57 -25.06 -2.04
C LEU A 562 -11.75 -23.81 -1.73
N SER A 563 -11.53 -23.47 -0.46
CA SER A 563 -10.94 -22.21 -0.06
C SER A 563 -9.46 -22.28 0.33
N SER A 564 -8.96 -23.48 0.67
CA SER A 564 -7.58 -23.66 1.14
C SER A 564 -6.73 -24.40 0.10
N PRO A 565 -5.73 -23.73 -0.51
CA PRO A 565 -4.87 -24.36 -1.51
C PRO A 565 -4.20 -25.65 -1.04
N MET A 566 -3.96 -25.78 0.28
CA MET A 566 -3.31 -26.94 0.87
C MET A 566 -4.07 -28.27 0.64
N HIS A 567 -5.37 -28.22 0.34
CA HIS A 567 -6.21 -29.41 0.12
C HIS A 567 -6.33 -29.81 -1.34
N ASN A 568 -5.62 -29.15 -2.25
CA ASN A 568 -5.70 -29.40 -3.68
C ASN A 568 -4.31 -29.55 -4.31
N GLN A 569 -4.27 -30.10 -5.53
CA GLN A 569 -3.10 -30.08 -6.39
C GLN A 569 -3.24 -28.98 -7.45
N PRO A 570 -2.13 -28.40 -7.94
CA PRO A 570 -2.19 -27.45 -9.03
C PRO A 570 -2.61 -28.16 -10.33
N LEU A 571 -3.40 -27.49 -11.16
CA LEU A 571 -3.72 -27.97 -12.50
C LEU A 571 -2.58 -27.65 -13.49
N CYS A 572 -1.84 -26.57 -13.26
CA CYS A 572 -0.61 -26.26 -13.99
C CYS A 572 0.53 -27.17 -13.54
N ASP A 573 1.57 -27.28 -14.38
CA ASP A 573 2.79 -28.01 -14.02
C ASP A 573 3.41 -27.40 -12.75
N ALA A 574 3.62 -28.23 -11.73
CA ALA A 574 4.09 -27.77 -10.43
C ALA A 574 5.50 -27.12 -10.49
N ASP A 575 6.36 -27.52 -11.45
CA ASP A 575 7.67 -26.93 -11.68
C ASP A 575 7.61 -25.45 -12.08
N ARG A 576 6.46 -24.97 -12.55
CA ARG A 576 6.20 -23.55 -12.83
C ARG A 576 5.83 -22.74 -11.60
N VAL A 577 5.59 -23.39 -10.47
CA VAL A 577 5.21 -22.74 -9.21
C VAL A 577 6.44 -22.43 -8.37
N LEU A 578 6.56 -21.14 -7.98
CA LEU A 578 7.57 -20.64 -7.06
C LEU A 578 6.88 -20.12 -5.80
N PHE A 579 7.02 -20.84 -4.71
CA PHE A 579 6.63 -20.35 -3.38
C PHE A 579 7.76 -19.52 -2.77
N VAL A 580 7.42 -18.37 -2.19
CA VAL A 580 8.38 -17.51 -1.49
C VAL A 580 7.90 -17.29 -0.06
N ALA A 581 8.61 -17.89 0.90
CA ALA A 581 8.27 -17.84 2.32
C ALA A 581 9.13 -16.82 3.08
N GLY A 582 8.52 -16.06 3.96
CA GLY A 582 9.24 -15.24 4.94
C GLY A 582 9.61 -16.08 6.16
N GLU A 583 10.91 -16.20 6.47
CA GLU A 583 11.38 -16.99 7.61
C GLU A 583 10.82 -16.57 8.98
N PHE A 584 10.35 -15.30 9.08
CA PHE A 584 9.85 -14.72 10.33
C PHE A 584 8.39 -14.27 10.21
N ASP A 585 7.67 -14.77 9.22
CA ASP A 585 6.28 -14.40 8.91
C ASP A 585 5.32 -14.96 9.97
N LEU A 586 4.56 -14.06 10.61
CA LEU A 586 3.57 -14.40 11.63
C LEU A 586 2.16 -14.65 11.06
N ILE A 587 1.93 -14.33 9.78
CA ILE A 587 0.60 -14.37 9.13
C ILE A 587 0.53 -15.57 8.19
N ALA A 588 1.41 -15.60 7.19
CA ALA A 588 1.61 -16.73 6.29
C ALA A 588 2.83 -17.53 6.78
N ARG A 589 2.61 -18.44 7.71
CA ARG A 589 3.73 -19.17 8.35
C ARG A 589 4.58 -19.90 7.34
N PRO A 590 5.91 -19.85 7.48
CA PRO A 590 6.82 -20.59 6.59
C PRO A 590 6.51 -22.10 6.61
N GLU A 591 6.12 -22.68 7.75
CA GLU A 591 5.79 -24.09 7.86
C GLU A 591 4.56 -24.50 7.02
N ASP A 592 3.58 -23.61 6.88
CA ASP A 592 2.41 -23.87 6.02
C ASP A 592 2.79 -23.77 4.53
N VAL A 593 3.69 -22.84 4.18
CA VAL A 593 4.20 -22.70 2.82
C VAL A 593 5.12 -23.88 2.44
N GLU A 594 5.90 -24.40 3.38
CA GLU A 594 6.70 -25.60 3.21
C GLU A 594 5.84 -26.82 2.95
N LYS A 595 4.78 -27.03 3.75
CA LYS A 595 3.85 -28.16 3.56
C LYS A 595 3.15 -28.15 2.21
N ILE A 596 2.71 -26.99 1.71
CA ILE A 596 2.12 -26.95 0.37
C ILE A 596 3.16 -27.19 -0.72
N HIS A 597 4.38 -26.72 -0.55
CA HIS A 597 5.49 -27.03 -1.45
C HIS A 597 5.75 -28.56 -1.50
N GLU A 598 5.75 -29.22 -0.35
CA GLU A 598 5.88 -30.69 -0.28
C GLU A 598 4.71 -31.40 -0.96
N ASN A 599 3.48 -30.88 -0.81
CA ASN A 599 2.29 -31.40 -1.46
C ASN A 599 2.31 -31.18 -2.98
N TRP A 600 2.70 -30.00 -3.43
CA TRP A 600 2.82 -29.63 -4.85
C TRP A 600 4.20 -30.04 -5.38
N ARG A 601 4.41 -31.35 -5.49
CA ARG A 601 5.71 -31.93 -5.86
C ARG A 601 6.21 -31.39 -7.19
N GLY A 602 7.46 -30.92 -7.22
CA GLY A 602 8.08 -30.27 -8.37
C GLY A 602 8.07 -28.74 -8.27
N SER A 603 7.26 -28.15 -7.39
CA SER A 603 7.33 -26.70 -7.14
C SER A 603 8.67 -26.30 -6.53
N GLU A 604 8.97 -25.02 -6.52
CA GLU A 604 10.18 -24.46 -5.91
C GLU A 604 9.84 -23.65 -4.67
N LEU A 605 10.68 -23.74 -3.64
CA LEU A 605 10.56 -22.94 -2.42
C LEU A 605 11.78 -22.02 -2.22
N LEU A 606 11.53 -20.72 -2.19
CA LEU A 606 12.52 -19.70 -1.84
C LEU A 606 12.25 -19.16 -0.44
N ARG A 607 13.21 -19.30 0.47
CA ARG A 607 13.13 -18.73 1.82
C ARG A 607 13.83 -17.38 1.88
N VAL A 608 13.18 -16.38 2.43
CA VAL A 608 13.70 -15.02 2.54
C VAL A 608 13.69 -14.58 4.00
N PRO A 609 14.80 -14.09 4.57
CA PRO A 609 14.88 -13.66 5.96
C PRO A 609 14.13 -12.34 6.20
N GLN A 610 12.81 -12.41 6.20
CA GLN A 610 11.83 -11.32 6.31
C GLN A 610 10.59 -11.83 7.04
N GLY A 611 9.78 -10.91 7.65
CA GLY A 611 8.41 -11.16 8.09
C GLY A 611 7.42 -11.06 6.94
N HIS A 612 6.13 -10.97 7.26
CA HIS A 612 5.07 -10.83 6.26
C HIS A 612 5.21 -9.52 5.45
N PHE A 613 5.64 -8.45 6.12
CA PHE A 613 5.77 -7.12 5.53
C PHE A 613 7.23 -6.79 5.20
N GLY A 614 7.45 -6.28 3.98
CA GLY A 614 8.77 -5.86 3.49
C GLY A 614 8.91 -6.01 1.97
N TYR A 615 10.06 -5.57 1.45
CA TYR A 615 10.28 -5.51 -0.02
C TYR A 615 11.25 -6.57 -0.55
N ARG A 616 11.83 -7.40 0.33
CA ARG A 616 12.87 -8.36 -0.08
C ARG A 616 12.29 -9.51 -0.90
N MET A 617 11.17 -10.09 -0.46
CA MET A 617 10.56 -11.21 -1.18
C MET A 617 10.39 -10.90 -2.66
N LEU A 618 9.85 -9.74 -2.99
CA LEU A 618 9.61 -9.37 -4.37
C LEU A 618 10.90 -9.20 -5.18
N ARG A 619 11.96 -8.65 -4.57
CA ARG A 619 13.26 -8.52 -5.22
C ARG A 619 13.88 -9.89 -5.51
N GLU A 620 13.87 -10.77 -4.51
CA GLU A 620 14.42 -12.13 -4.63
C GLU A 620 13.59 -12.98 -5.62
N THR A 621 12.26 -12.81 -5.61
CA THR A 621 11.36 -13.46 -6.58
C THR A 621 11.70 -13.07 -8.02
N LEU A 622 11.86 -11.76 -8.30
CA LEU A 622 12.21 -11.32 -9.65
C LEU A 622 13.60 -11.79 -10.10
N ALA A 623 14.57 -11.81 -9.18
CA ALA A 623 15.88 -12.36 -9.46
C ALA A 623 15.77 -13.85 -9.84
N ARG A 624 14.99 -14.62 -9.06
CA ARG A 624 14.80 -16.05 -9.32
C ARG A 624 14.05 -16.33 -10.61
N LEU A 625 13.01 -15.55 -10.93
CA LEU A 625 12.28 -15.66 -12.20
C LEU A 625 13.23 -15.41 -13.39
N LYS A 626 14.11 -14.41 -13.29
CA LYS A 626 15.11 -14.13 -14.33
C LYS A 626 16.10 -15.29 -14.51
N GLU A 627 16.57 -15.92 -13.41
CA GLU A 627 17.42 -17.12 -13.47
C GLU A 627 16.73 -18.30 -14.15
N ARG A 628 15.38 -18.37 -14.05
CA ARG A 628 14.54 -19.40 -14.70
C ARG A 628 14.21 -19.09 -16.17
N GLY A 629 14.82 -18.06 -16.76
CA GLY A 629 14.67 -17.72 -18.18
C GLY A 629 13.47 -16.82 -18.49
N LEU A 630 13.09 -15.98 -17.54
CA LEU A 630 12.12 -14.89 -17.73
C LEU A 630 12.83 -13.60 -18.06
#